data_093a527c73ebeb31c84aa4bc606bddef
#
_entry.id   093a527c73ebeb31c84aa4bc606bddef
#
_cell.length_a   1.000
_cell.length_b   1.000
_cell.length_c   1.000
_cell.angle_alpha   90.00
_cell.angle_beta   90.00
_cell.angle_gamma   90.00
#
_symmetry.space_group_name_H-M   'P 1'
#
loop_
_entity.id
_entity.type
_entity.pdbx_description
1 polymer ?
#
loop_
_entity_poly.entity_id
_entity_poly.type
_entity_poly.pdbx_seq_one_letter_code
_entity_poly.pdbx_strand_id
1 'polypeptide(L)'
;MLILGIGAGLLGGLLGLAIDPTAARAAEPAEPAPAEASSMEASPSPWAATVELYGFAPLRTFGSTTVRGFNTDFDLDLGQVLRPLTGAATIRGSVEHGRLGLLTDISYVSVAGQEGKLQEIRTRSIEGPLGKRSLTLTPDGQGSVDAGIANIQGIYDLALRYRFGDREAAVARPGSFTLIPYAGMRVVNMQYDLALQAQGPGRTLTFRGPNLEGSRTLQGLNLRGQHSFDSTVVQPLLGTQAMVFLSPRLRLFARADIGGFGLNNADDYSWNAQAGLGYAIGNSAQLNLSWRYLHLGGTNGANPENAFNVNENGIEAGVKFFF
;
A
#
# COMPACT_ATOMS: atom_id res chain seq x y z
N MET A 1 1.21 8.78 21.86
CA MET A 1 0.19 9.83 21.70
C MET A 1 0.44 10.48 20.35
N LEU A 2 -0.13 9.91 19.32
CA LEU A 2 0.08 10.32 17.94
C LEU A 2 -1.26 10.81 17.40
N ILE A 3 -1.29 12.09 17.08
CA ILE A 3 -2.44 12.79 16.53
C ILE A 3 -2.48 12.49 15.04
N LEU A 4 -3.52 11.78 14.60
CA LEU A 4 -3.87 11.71 13.19
C LEU A 4 -4.37 13.09 12.72
N GLY A 5 -3.52 13.85 12.07
CA GLY A 5 -3.89 15.03 11.34
C GLY A 5 -4.43 14.66 9.95
N ILE A 6 -5.71 14.33 9.87
CA ILE A 6 -6.39 14.30 8.57
C ILE A 6 -6.68 15.74 8.20
N GLY A 7 -6.00 16.27 7.20
CA GLY A 7 -6.25 17.57 6.62
C GLY A 7 -7.63 17.62 5.96
N ALA A 8 -8.63 18.09 6.71
CA ALA A 8 -9.92 18.48 6.19
C ALA A 8 -9.83 19.94 5.73
N GLY A 9 -9.65 20.14 4.45
CA GLY A 9 -9.77 21.44 3.81
C GLY A 9 -10.44 21.27 2.47
N LEU A 10 -11.76 21.50 2.44
CA LEU A 10 -12.56 21.98 1.32
C LEU A 10 -14.01 21.46 1.44
N LEU A 11 -14.85 22.24 2.11
CA LEU A 11 -16.29 22.33 1.83
C LEU A 11 -16.85 23.55 2.62
N GLY A 12 -16.62 24.72 2.06
CA GLY A 12 -17.34 25.96 2.41
C GLY A 12 -18.26 26.32 1.26
N GLY A 13 -19.55 26.24 1.48
CA GLY A 13 -20.53 26.64 0.48
C GLY A 13 -21.95 26.27 0.91
N LEU A 14 -22.38 26.71 2.10
CA LEU A 14 -23.79 26.66 2.50
C LEU A 14 -24.48 27.95 2.08
N LEU A 15 -25.31 27.87 1.04
CA LEU A 15 -26.29 28.88 0.73
C LEU A 15 -27.41 28.82 1.79
N GLY A 16 -27.55 29.89 2.54
CA GLY A 16 -28.70 30.12 3.41
C GLY A 16 -29.94 30.42 2.58
N LEU A 17 -30.97 29.62 2.73
CA LEU A 17 -32.33 29.94 2.29
C LEU A 17 -33.10 30.47 3.51
N ALA A 18 -33.38 31.76 3.48
CA ALA A 18 -34.27 32.42 4.41
C ALA A 18 -35.71 31.94 4.16
N ILE A 19 -36.34 31.41 5.19
CA ILE A 19 -37.79 31.09 5.17
C ILE A 19 -38.52 32.29 5.72
N ASP A 20 -39.39 32.87 4.90
CA ASP A 20 -40.29 33.95 5.26
C ASP A 20 -41.63 33.37 5.71
N PRO A 21 -42.13 33.60 6.95
CA PRO A 21 -43.37 33.08 7.44
C PRO A 21 -44.47 34.15 7.39
N THR A 22 -45.12 34.38 6.25
CA THR A 22 -46.39 35.11 6.26
C THR A 22 -47.22 34.75 5.04
N ALA A 23 -48.35 34.07 5.32
CA ALA A 23 -49.69 34.37 4.86
C ALA A 23 -50.57 33.11 4.87
N ALA A 24 -51.19 32.87 5.98
CA ALA A 24 -52.38 32.03 6.01
C ALA A 24 -53.56 32.79 5.35
N ARG A 25 -54.05 32.25 4.25
CA ARG A 25 -55.36 32.62 3.72
C ARG A 25 -56.11 31.36 3.33
N ALA A 26 -57.18 31.12 4.09
CA ALA A 26 -58.12 30.06 3.79
C ALA A 26 -58.76 30.27 2.43
N ALA A 27 -58.76 29.26 1.59
CA ALA A 27 -59.57 29.14 0.39
C ALA A 27 -60.27 27.78 0.41
N GLU A 28 -61.53 27.82 0.11
CA GLU A 28 -62.58 26.84 0.05
C GLU A 28 -62.21 25.59 -0.77
N PRO A 29 -62.74 24.40 -0.46
CA PRO A 29 -62.34 23.16 -1.12
C PRO A 29 -62.95 23.07 -2.52
N ALA A 30 -62.12 23.17 -3.54
CA ALA A 30 -62.47 22.74 -4.89
C ALA A 30 -62.28 21.23 -5.00
N GLU A 31 -63.32 20.57 -5.52
CA GLU A 31 -63.39 19.15 -5.82
C GLU A 31 -62.18 18.70 -6.67
N PRO A 32 -61.46 17.64 -6.29
CA PRO A 32 -60.27 17.22 -7.06
C PRO A 32 -60.73 16.48 -8.32
N ALA A 33 -60.43 17.09 -9.46
CA ALA A 33 -60.38 16.35 -10.72
C ALA A 33 -59.33 15.23 -10.60
N PRO A 34 -59.56 14.03 -11.17
CA PRO A 34 -58.59 12.96 -11.12
C PRO A 34 -57.39 13.38 -11.97
N ALA A 35 -56.33 13.84 -11.30
CA ALA A 35 -55.05 14.00 -11.90
C ALA A 35 -54.48 12.60 -12.15
N GLU A 36 -54.61 12.14 -13.38
CA GLU A 36 -53.69 11.12 -13.91
C GLU A 36 -52.27 11.66 -13.82
N ALA A 37 -51.71 11.57 -12.64
CA ALA A 37 -50.24 11.69 -12.48
C ALA A 37 -49.66 10.46 -13.14
N SER A 38 -49.47 10.52 -14.45
CA SER A 38 -48.46 9.70 -15.13
C SER A 38 -47.12 10.01 -14.46
N SER A 39 -46.78 9.26 -13.41
CA SER A 39 -45.42 9.16 -12.93
C SER A 39 -44.62 8.60 -14.11
N MET A 40 -44.03 9.48 -14.90
CA MET A 40 -42.91 9.11 -15.75
C MET A 40 -41.86 8.57 -14.80
N GLU A 41 -41.89 7.26 -14.57
CA GLU A 41 -40.72 6.56 -14.01
C GLU A 41 -39.58 6.88 -14.95
N ALA A 42 -38.70 7.81 -14.52
CA ALA A 42 -37.52 8.12 -15.25
C ALA A 42 -36.75 6.80 -15.43
N SER A 43 -36.64 6.35 -16.67
CA SER A 43 -35.89 5.15 -17.01
C SER A 43 -34.49 5.28 -16.35
N PRO A 44 -34.08 4.29 -15.59
CA PRO A 44 -32.82 4.38 -14.85
C PRO A 44 -31.66 4.70 -15.84
N SER A 45 -30.85 5.70 -15.51
CA SER A 45 -29.71 6.08 -16.35
C SER A 45 -28.92 4.85 -16.76
N PRO A 46 -28.55 4.68 -18.03
CA PRO A 46 -27.68 3.57 -18.45
C PRO A 46 -26.26 3.66 -17.85
N TRP A 47 -25.88 4.85 -17.36
CA TRP A 47 -24.59 5.08 -16.72
C TRP A 47 -24.64 4.81 -15.23
N ALA A 48 -23.56 4.21 -14.70
CA ALA A 48 -23.28 4.11 -13.28
C ALA A 48 -21.79 4.30 -13.04
N ALA A 49 -21.48 4.86 -11.89
CA ALA A 49 -20.09 5.00 -11.45
C ALA A 49 -19.96 4.62 -9.97
N THR A 50 -18.75 4.17 -9.61
CA THR A 50 -18.41 3.97 -8.20
C THR A 50 -17.03 4.55 -7.94
N VAL A 51 -16.86 5.12 -6.73
CA VAL A 51 -15.55 5.57 -6.22
C VAL A 51 -15.41 5.04 -4.82
N GLU A 52 -14.28 4.43 -4.52
CA GLU A 52 -13.92 3.91 -3.20
C GLU A 52 -12.59 4.49 -2.76
N LEU A 53 -12.59 5.19 -1.62
CA LEU A 53 -11.38 5.57 -0.92
C LEU A 53 -11.12 4.52 0.14
N TYR A 54 -9.92 3.96 0.15
CA TYR A 54 -9.61 2.87 1.08
C TYR A 54 -8.23 3.02 1.68
N GLY A 55 -7.99 2.34 2.79
CA GLY A 55 -6.68 2.16 3.42
C GLY A 55 -6.40 0.68 3.59
N PHE A 56 -5.20 0.27 3.25
CA PHE A 56 -4.72 -1.09 3.50
C PHE A 56 -3.67 -1.07 4.59
N ALA A 57 -3.89 -1.87 5.64
CA ALA A 57 -2.98 -2.05 6.76
C ALA A 57 -2.41 -3.48 6.69
N PRO A 58 -1.21 -3.69 6.11
CA PRO A 58 -0.59 -5.00 6.09
C PRO A 58 -0.18 -5.39 7.51
N LEU A 59 -0.80 -6.44 8.05
CA LEU A 59 -0.45 -7.00 9.37
C LEU A 59 0.89 -7.71 9.32
N ARG A 60 1.25 -8.22 8.15
CA ARG A 60 2.54 -8.84 7.85
C ARG A 60 2.93 -8.58 6.42
N THR A 61 4.16 -8.13 6.21
CA THR A 61 4.80 -7.96 4.90
C THR A 61 6.08 -8.78 4.89
N PHE A 62 6.19 -9.76 3.99
CA PHE A 62 7.36 -10.63 3.92
C PHE A 62 7.74 -10.93 2.47
N GLY A 63 9.00 -11.25 2.27
CA GLY A 63 9.49 -11.54 0.94
C GLY A 63 10.99 -11.40 0.82
N SER A 64 11.44 -11.14 -0.39
CA SER A 64 12.86 -10.94 -0.70
C SER A 64 13.04 -9.82 -1.72
N THR A 65 14.16 -9.13 -1.61
CA THR A 65 14.59 -8.13 -2.59
C THR A 65 16.02 -8.45 -3.00
N THR A 66 16.27 -8.52 -4.28
CA THR A 66 17.61 -8.69 -4.86
C THR A 66 18.04 -7.38 -5.48
N VAL A 67 19.19 -6.86 -5.08
CA VAL A 67 19.81 -5.65 -5.62
C VAL A 67 21.23 -5.98 -6.03
N ARG A 68 21.55 -5.86 -7.32
CA ARG A 68 22.85 -6.23 -7.90
C ARG A 68 23.32 -7.64 -7.51
N GLY A 69 22.40 -8.61 -7.50
CA GLY A 69 22.68 -10.00 -7.16
C GLY A 69 22.77 -10.28 -5.64
N PHE A 70 22.67 -9.27 -4.78
CA PHE A 70 22.57 -9.48 -3.33
C PHE A 70 21.11 -9.65 -2.94
N ASN A 71 20.75 -10.83 -2.47
CA ASN A 71 19.41 -11.14 -1.97
C ASN A 71 19.30 -10.84 -0.48
N THR A 72 18.20 -10.23 -0.08
CA THR A 72 17.85 -9.95 1.31
C THR A 72 16.41 -10.34 1.55
N ASP A 73 16.19 -11.25 2.49
CA ASP A 73 14.86 -11.62 2.96
C ASP A 73 14.41 -10.67 4.06
N PHE A 74 13.11 -10.40 4.10
CA PHE A 74 12.50 -9.57 5.14
C PHE A 74 11.16 -10.15 5.60
N ASP A 75 10.83 -9.88 6.85
CA ASP A 75 9.56 -10.24 7.47
C ASP A 75 9.20 -9.14 8.48
N LEU A 76 8.24 -8.30 8.11
CA LEU A 76 7.89 -7.07 8.81
C LEU A 76 6.48 -7.19 9.39
N ASP A 77 6.33 -6.81 10.66
CA ASP A 77 5.03 -6.64 11.29
C ASP A 77 4.39 -5.28 10.98
N LEU A 78 3.12 -5.11 11.34
CA LEU A 78 2.37 -3.87 11.14
C LEU A 78 3.09 -2.63 11.71
N GLY A 79 3.71 -2.76 12.87
CA GLY A 79 4.41 -1.64 13.51
C GLY A 79 5.66 -1.23 12.73
N GLN A 80 6.37 -2.20 12.18
CA GLN A 80 7.55 -1.97 11.35
C GLN A 80 7.20 -1.35 9.99
N VAL A 81 6.02 -1.65 9.45
CA VAL A 81 5.52 -1.03 8.20
C VAL A 81 4.97 0.37 8.45
N LEU A 82 4.20 0.58 9.53
CA LEU A 82 3.54 1.87 9.79
C LEU A 82 4.47 2.95 10.34
N ARG A 83 5.51 2.57 11.10
CA ARG A 83 6.44 3.58 11.68
C ARG A 83 7.15 4.41 10.62
N PRO A 84 7.71 3.82 9.55
CA PRO A 84 8.38 4.56 8.49
C PRO A 84 7.42 5.11 7.43
N LEU A 85 6.09 4.93 7.57
CA LEU A 85 5.11 5.40 6.59
C LEU A 85 5.11 6.93 6.52
N THR A 86 5.44 7.46 5.35
CA THR A 86 5.49 8.90 5.08
C THR A 86 4.29 9.38 4.27
N GLY A 87 3.64 8.50 3.52
CA GLY A 87 2.45 8.81 2.75
C GLY A 87 1.79 7.57 2.17
N ALA A 88 0.45 7.63 2.05
CA ALA A 88 -0.34 6.64 1.35
C ALA A 88 -1.54 7.31 0.69
N ALA A 89 -1.85 6.90 -0.54
CA ALA A 89 -3.05 7.31 -1.26
C ALA A 89 -3.59 6.12 -2.04
N THR A 90 -4.85 5.74 -1.77
CA THR A 90 -5.47 4.59 -2.39
C THR A 90 -6.89 4.91 -2.81
N ILE A 91 -7.19 4.69 -4.07
CA ILE A 91 -8.49 4.95 -4.67
C ILE A 91 -8.83 3.87 -5.69
N ARG A 92 -10.05 3.41 -5.64
CA ARG A 92 -10.61 2.47 -6.63
C ARG A 92 -11.85 3.09 -7.25
N GLY A 93 -11.99 2.99 -8.56
CA GLY A 93 -13.12 3.54 -9.27
C GLY A 93 -13.62 2.65 -10.39
N SER A 94 -14.88 2.84 -10.76
CA SER A 94 -15.41 2.23 -11.97
C SER A 94 -16.48 3.11 -12.60
N VAL A 95 -16.60 3.02 -13.91
CA VAL A 95 -17.69 3.61 -14.68
C VAL A 95 -18.22 2.55 -15.63
N GLU A 96 -19.54 2.42 -15.75
CA GLU A 96 -20.19 1.49 -16.66
C GLU A 96 -21.31 2.16 -17.45
N HIS A 97 -21.50 1.70 -18.66
CA HIS A 97 -22.65 1.98 -19.50
C HIS A 97 -23.37 0.65 -19.80
N GLY A 98 -24.58 0.49 -19.30
CA GLY A 98 -25.28 -0.78 -19.32
C GLY A 98 -24.57 -1.85 -18.48
N ARG A 99 -23.84 -2.77 -19.11
CA ARG A 99 -23.11 -3.85 -18.44
C ARG A 99 -21.59 -3.81 -18.69
N LEU A 100 -21.16 -3.01 -19.65
CA LEU A 100 -19.74 -2.86 -19.99
C LEU A 100 -19.20 -1.59 -19.34
N GLY A 101 -17.97 -1.62 -18.85
CA GLY A 101 -17.36 -0.48 -18.20
C GLY A 101 -15.86 -0.56 -18.08
N LEU A 102 -15.31 0.45 -17.42
CA LEU A 102 -13.91 0.55 -17.03
C LEU A 102 -13.81 0.43 -15.51
N LEU A 103 -12.70 -0.13 -15.06
CA LEU A 103 -12.28 -0.21 -13.67
C LEU A 103 -10.86 0.32 -13.55
N THR A 104 -10.60 1.10 -12.51
CA THR A 104 -9.26 1.52 -12.11
C THR A 104 -9.04 1.28 -10.64
N ASP A 105 -7.80 0.94 -10.25
CA ASP A 105 -7.36 0.82 -8.86
C ASP A 105 -5.96 1.43 -8.76
N ILE A 106 -5.81 2.43 -7.91
CA ILE A 106 -4.58 3.19 -7.73
C ILE A 106 -4.17 3.05 -6.27
N SER A 107 -3.00 2.51 -6.04
CA SER A 107 -2.39 2.41 -4.72
C SER A 107 -0.98 3.00 -4.78
N TYR A 108 -0.73 3.98 -3.94
CA TYR A 108 0.58 4.61 -3.77
C TYR A 108 0.93 4.61 -2.30
N VAL A 109 2.11 4.08 -1.97
CA VAL A 109 2.64 4.00 -0.61
C VAL A 109 4.09 4.47 -0.63
N SER A 110 4.44 5.33 0.31
CA SER A 110 5.81 5.80 0.53
C SER A 110 6.21 5.56 1.96
N VAL A 111 7.34 4.90 2.15
CA VAL A 111 7.94 4.65 3.47
C VAL A 111 9.38 5.17 3.48
N ALA A 112 9.81 5.77 4.58
CA ALA A 112 11.19 6.19 4.78
C ALA A 112 11.57 5.98 6.25
N GLY A 113 12.62 5.20 6.49
CA GLY A 113 13.10 4.89 7.83
C GLY A 113 14.63 4.98 7.91
N GLN A 114 15.12 5.35 9.08
CA GLN A 114 16.53 5.29 9.41
C GLN A 114 16.68 4.45 10.67
N GLU A 115 17.48 3.40 10.60
CA GLU A 115 17.89 2.62 11.78
C GLU A 115 19.41 2.77 11.98
N GLY A 116 19.78 3.34 13.12
CA GLY A 116 21.16 3.39 13.58
C GLY A 116 21.40 2.31 14.64
N LYS A 117 22.42 1.49 14.45
CA LYS A 117 22.90 0.54 15.48
C LYS A 117 24.28 0.94 15.94
N LEU A 118 24.40 1.23 17.23
CA LEU A 118 25.71 1.36 17.90
C LEU A 118 26.24 -0.05 18.18
N GLN A 119 27.41 -0.38 17.63
CA GLN A 119 28.07 -1.64 17.91
C GLN A 119 29.30 -1.37 18.76
N GLU A 120 29.34 -1.93 19.96
CA GLU A 120 30.49 -1.86 20.84
C GLU A 120 31.60 -2.77 20.31
N ILE A 121 32.71 -2.19 19.93
CA ILE A 121 33.89 -2.94 19.45
C ILE A 121 34.83 -3.18 20.63
N ARG A 122 34.99 -4.45 21.00
CA ARG A 122 35.83 -4.85 22.15
C ARG A 122 37.29 -4.87 21.83
N THR A 123 38.10 -4.51 22.84
CA THR A 123 39.58 -4.67 22.81
C THR A 123 39.96 -6.14 22.61
N ARG A 124 40.84 -6.42 21.69
CA ARG A 124 41.36 -7.75 21.41
C ARG A 124 42.85 -7.78 21.61
N SER A 125 43.35 -8.63 22.48
CA SER A 125 44.78 -8.87 22.66
C SER A 125 45.18 -10.26 22.19
N ILE A 126 46.30 -10.38 21.55
CA ILE A 126 46.92 -11.62 21.12
C ILE A 126 48.28 -11.71 21.83
N GLU A 127 48.41 -12.74 22.66
CA GLU A 127 49.69 -13.03 23.33
C GLU A 127 50.48 -14.04 22.52
N GLY A 128 51.76 -13.74 22.34
CA GLY A 128 52.70 -14.65 21.67
C GLY A 128 53.13 -15.81 22.56
N PRO A 129 53.71 -16.88 21.99
CA PRO A 129 54.25 -17.98 22.73
C PRO A 129 55.25 -17.49 23.80
N LEU A 130 55.07 -17.95 25.03
CA LEU A 130 55.90 -17.61 26.22
C LEU A 130 55.63 -16.23 26.88
N GLY A 131 54.51 -15.55 26.61
CA GLY A 131 54.08 -14.35 27.36
C GLY A 131 55.03 -13.13 27.23
N LYS A 132 56.06 -13.19 26.41
CA LYS A 132 57.07 -12.13 26.28
C LYS A 132 56.78 -11.09 25.20
N ARG A 133 55.70 -11.29 24.43
CA ARG A 133 55.25 -10.38 23.36
C ARG A 133 53.75 -10.31 23.33
N SER A 134 53.22 -9.13 23.31
CA SER A 134 51.76 -8.91 23.18
C SER A 134 51.46 -7.89 22.08
N LEU A 135 50.45 -8.16 21.33
CA LEU A 135 49.83 -7.24 20.37
C LEU A 135 48.42 -6.92 20.88
N THR A 136 48.16 -5.69 21.26
CA THR A 136 46.89 -5.24 21.74
C THR A 136 46.27 -4.27 20.73
N LEU A 137 45.04 -4.54 20.35
CA LEU A 137 44.25 -3.73 19.45
C LEU A 137 43.14 -3.10 20.28
N THR A 138 43.27 -1.81 20.53
CA THR A 138 42.33 -1.05 21.33
C THR A 138 41.51 -0.14 20.39
N PRO A 139 40.20 -0.25 20.36
CA PRO A 139 39.37 0.70 19.61
C PRO A 139 39.31 2.05 20.34
N ASP A 140 39.43 3.14 19.59
CA ASP A 140 39.43 4.52 20.12
C ASP A 140 37.99 5.11 20.16
N GLY A 141 36.96 4.28 20.32
CA GLY A 141 35.56 4.71 20.41
C GLY A 141 34.56 3.65 19.97
N GLN A 142 33.32 4.03 19.85
CA GLN A 142 32.24 3.18 19.37
C GLN A 142 32.07 3.30 17.86
N GLY A 143 31.82 2.18 17.20
CA GLY A 143 31.42 2.17 15.79
C GLY A 143 29.92 2.31 15.65
N SER A 144 29.47 3.01 14.62
CA SER A 144 28.06 3.07 14.25
C SER A 144 27.84 2.53 12.83
N VAL A 145 26.72 1.89 12.65
CA VAL A 145 26.20 1.55 11.32
C VAL A 145 24.79 2.14 11.24
N ASP A 146 24.65 3.11 10.36
CA ASP A 146 23.37 3.75 10.08
C ASP A 146 22.89 3.25 8.71
N ALA A 147 21.70 2.70 8.66
CA ALA A 147 21.03 2.29 7.44
C ALA A 147 19.79 3.13 7.23
N GLY A 148 19.70 3.83 6.12
CA GLY A 148 18.50 4.52 5.67
C GLY A 148 17.87 3.74 4.54
N ILE A 149 16.56 3.49 4.63
CA ILE A 149 15.77 2.84 3.59
C ILE A 149 14.60 3.76 3.27
N ALA A 150 14.46 4.11 2.00
CA ALA A 150 13.24 4.69 1.47
C ALA A 150 12.68 3.78 0.38
N ASN A 151 11.38 3.54 0.42
CA ASN A 151 10.67 2.73 -0.56
C ASN A 151 9.41 3.46 -1.02
N ILE A 152 9.22 3.51 -2.32
CA ILE A 152 7.98 3.97 -2.95
C ILE A 152 7.41 2.81 -3.74
N GLN A 153 6.16 2.46 -3.45
CA GLN A 153 5.40 1.43 -4.16
C GLN A 153 4.17 2.06 -4.79
N GLY A 154 4.08 1.96 -6.11
CA GLY A 154 2.92 2.35 -6.90
C GLY A 154 2.31 1.14 -7.62
N ILE A 155 1.01 0.95 -7.51
CA ILE A 155 0.25 -0.06 -8.25
C ILE A 155 -0.90 0.66 -8.95
N TYR A 156 -0.99 0.50 -10.26
CA TYR A 156 -1.97 1.20 -11.09
C TYR A 156 -2.64 0.18 -12.01
N ASP A 157 -3.90 -0.14 -11.73
CA ASP A 157 -4.70 -1.04 -12.54
C ASP A 157 -5.64 -0.24 -13.44
N LEU A 158 -5.76 -0.67 -14.71
CA LEU A 158 -6.77 -0.21 -15.65
C LEU A 158 -7.32 -1.41 -16.40
N ALA A 159 -8.64 -1.64 -16.33
CA ALA A 159 -9.25 -2.82 -16.90
C ALA A 159 -10.63 -2.52 -17.50
N LEU A 160 -10.96 -3.25 -18.55
CA LEU A 160 -12.33 -3.43 -19.04
C LEU A 160 -13.05 -4.40 -18.11
N ARG A 161 -14.29 -4.06 -17.74
CA ARG A 161 -15.15 -4.90 -16.89
C ARG A 161 -16.48 -5.21 -17.57
N TYR A 162 -17.04 -6.36 -17.27
CA TYR A 162 -18.38 -6.73 -17.70
C TYR A 162 -19.20 -7.24 -16.50
N ARG A 163 -20.40 -6.72 -16.31
CA ARG A 163 -21.25 -7.05 -15.17
C ARG A 163 -22.30 -8.09 -15.54
N PHE A 164 -22.28 -9.19 -14.79
CA PHE A 164 -23.38 -10.15 -14.70
C PHE A 164 -24.20 -9.89 -13.45
N GLY A 165 -25.50 -10.16 -13.53
CA GLY A 165 -26.43 -9.95 -12.41
C GLY A 165 -26.85 -8.49 -12.24
N ASP A 166 -27.09 -8.11 -11.00
CA ASP A 166 -27.64 -6.81 -10.63
C ASP A 166 -26.61 -5.69 -10.72
N ARG A 167 -27.10 -4.44 -10.83
CA ARG A 167 -26.26 -3.25 -10.80
C ARG A 167 -25.66 -3.07 -9.40
N GLU A 168 -24.41 -2.59 -9.35
CA GLU A 168 -23.80 -2.23 -8.07
C GLU A 168 -24.55 -1.06 -7.42
N ALA A 169 -24.95 -1.22 -6.18
CA ALA A 169 -25.65 -0.23 -5.39
C ALA A 169 -25.25 -0.36 -3.91
N ALA A 170 -25.47 0.69 -3.13
CA ALA A 170 -25.26 0.62 -1.69
C ALA A 170 -26.32 -0.25 -0.99
N VAL A 171 -27.53 -0.19 -1.47
CA VAL A 171 -28.71 -0.92 -0.94
C VAL A 171 -29.33 -1.75 -2.05
N ALA A 172 -29.64 -3.02 -1.77
CA ALA A 172 -30.34 -3.91 -2.69
C ALA A 172 -31.15 -4.96 -1.92
N ARG A 173 -31.93 -5.77 -2.63
CA ARG A 173 -32.70 -6.86 -2.01
C ARG A 173 -31.76 -7.96 -1.51
N PRO A 174 -32.06 -8.63 -0.40
CA PRO A 174 -31.34 -9.84 0.02
C PRO A 174 -31.31 -10.87 -1.11
N GLY A 175 -30.15 -11.50 -1.33
CA GLY A 175 -29.91 -12.43 -2.43
C GLY A 175 -29.57 -11.77 -3.77
N SER A 176 -29.64 -10.43 -3.88
CA SER A 176 -29.12 -9.68 -5.04
C SER A 176 -27.65 -10.00 -5.24
N PHE A 177 -27.29 -10.38 -6.47
CA PHE A 177 -25.96 -10.89 -6.80
C PHE A 177 -25.36 -10.14 -7.98
N THR A 178 -24.07 -9.87 -7.91
CA THR A 178 -23.30 -9.24 -8.99
C THR A 178 -21.97 -9.96 -9.14
N LEU A 179 -21.62 -10.29 -10.39
CA LEU A 179 -20.31 -10.86 -10.77
C LEU A 179 -19.70 -9.99 -11.86
N ILE A 180 -18.44 -9.61 -11.69
CA ILE A 180 -17.74 -8.66 -12.56
C ILE A 180 -16.38 -9.23 -12.93
N PRO A 181 -16.25 -10.06 -13.98
CA PRO A 181 -14.96 -10.32 -14.58
C PRO A 181 -14.40 -9.05 -15.21
N TYR A 182 -13.07 -8.94 -15.20
CA TYR A 182 -12.35 -7.83 -15.81
C TYR A 182 -11.00 -8.28 -16.36
N ALA A 183 -10.53 -7.58 -17.38
CA ALA A 183 -9.23 -7.82 -18.00
C ALA A 183 -8.61 -6.48 -18.42
N GLY A 184 -7.30 -6.35 -18.27
CA GLY A 184 -6.62 -5.09 -18.54
C GLY A 184 -5.12 -5.15 -18.29
N MET A 185 -4.58 -4.11 -17.71
CA MET A 185 -3.18 -3.98 -17.36
C MET A 185 -2.99 -3.49 -15.92
N ARG A 186 -1.89 -3.92 -15.32
CA ARG A 186 -1.34 -3.45 -14.06
C ARG A 186 0.04 -2.88 -14.30
N VAL A 187 0.30 -1.69 -13.81
CA VAL A 187 1.64 -1.10 -13.75
C VAL A 187 2.10 -1.15 -12.29
N VAL A 188 3.20 -1.83 -12.04
CA VAL A 188 3.86 -1.89 -10.74
C VAL A 188 5.13 -1.05 -10.83
N ASN A 189 5.21 0.00 -10.01
CA ASN A 189 6.40 0.83 -9.86
C ASN A 189 6.95 0.63 -8.46
N MET A 190 8.23 0.26 -8.37
CA MET A 190 8.96 0.04 -7.13
C MET A 190 10.25 0.85 -7.15
N GLN A 191 10.41 1.75 -6.18
CA GLN A 191 11.64 2.52 -6.00
C GLN A 191 12.20 2.25 -4.62
N TYR A 192 13.45 1.83 -4.55
CA TYR A 192 14.18 1.60 -3.31
C TYR A 192 15.43 2.47 -3.30
N ASP A 193 15.57 3.27 -2.25
CA ASP A 193 16.79 3.99 -1.94
C ASP A 193 17.38 3.42 -0.66
N LEU A 194 18.58 2.87 -0.77
CA LEU A 194 19.36 2.34 0.35
C LEU A 194 20.57 3.25 0.59
N ALA A 195 20.64 3.85 1.75
CA ALA A 195 21.79 4.59 2.22
C ALA A 195 22.45 3.82 3.38
N LEU A 196 23.71 3.50 3.24
CA LEU A 196 24.51 2.85 4.27
C LEU A 196 25.64 3.78 4.68
N GLN A 197 25.75 4.04 5.97
CA GLN A 197 26.89 4.74 6.55
C GLN A 197 27.45 3.92 7.69
N ALA A 198 28.69 3.42 7.54
CA ALA A 198 29.38 2.72 8.58
C ALA A 198 30.58 3.55 9.03
N GLN A 199 30.63 3.87 10.31
CA GLN A 199 31.74 4.53 10.95
C GLN A 199 32.39 3.57 11.95
N GLY A 200 33.66 3.24 11.73
CA GLY A 200 34.43 2.45 12.68
C GLY A 200 35.37 3.36 13.46
N PRO A 201 35.57 3.13 14.77
CA PRO A 201 36.51 3.91 15.54
C PRO A 201 37.93 3.70 15.01
N GLY A 202 38.78 4.68 15.23
CA GLY A 202 40.23 4.51 15.13
C GLY A 202 40.66 3.33 15.98
N ARG A 203 41.79 2.76 15.67
CA ARG A 203 42.37 1.62 16.41
C ARG A 203 43.79 1.93 16.77
N THR A 204 44.16 1.80 18.03
CA THR A 204 45.54 1.88 18.45
C THR A 204 46.12 0.47 18.58
N LEU A 205 47.08 0.20 17.75
CA LEU A 205 47.93 -1.00 17.82
C LEU A 205 49.09 -0.75 18.78
N THR A 206 49.07 -1.42 19.92
CA THR A 206 50.19 -1.38 20.86
C THR A 206 50.98 -2.70 20.77
N PHE A 207 52.23 -2.59 20.45
CA PHE A 207 53.17 -3.69 20.43
C PHE A 207 54.12 -3.58 21.62
N ARG A 208 54.19 -4.64 22.41
CA ARG A 208 55.13 -4.73 23.54
C ARG A 208 55.98 -6.00 23.40
N GLY A 209 57.24 -5.83 23.37
CA GLY A 209 58.26 -6.89 23.32
C GLY A 209 59.38 -6.65 24.32
N PRO A 210 60.34 -7.59 24.48
CA PRO A 210 61.37 -7.54 25.52
C PRO A 210 62.24 -6.29 25.48
N ASN A 211 62.47 -5.69 24.32
CA ASN A 211 63.34 -4.52 24.12
C ASN A 211 62.75 -3.50 23.14
N LEU A 212 61.49 -3.62 22.83
CA LEU A 212 60.80 -2.75 21.88
C LEU A 212 59.33 -2.55 22.31
N GLU A 213 58.97 -1.31 22.51
CA GLU A 213 57.58 -0.92 22.75
C GLU A 213 57.21 0.19 21.77
N GLY A 214 56.04 0.07 21.13
CA GLY A 214 55.58 1.06 20.18
C GLY A 214 54.08 1.01 20.03
N SER A 215 53.51 2.16 19.66
CA SER A 215 52.10 2.25 19.33
C SER A 215 51.91 2.96 17.98
N ARG A 216 50.92 2.50 17.21
CA ARG A 216 50.50 3.14 15.96
C ARG A 216 49.00 3.25 15.93
N THR A 217 48.51 4.46 15.78
CA THR A 217 47.09 4.73 15.60
C THR A 217 46.74 4.59 14.12
N LEU A 218 45.77 3.75 13.85
CA LEU A 218 45.11 3.61 12.54
C LEU A 218 43.88 4.48 12.53
N GLN A 219 43.66 5.22 11.46
CA GLN A 219 42.44 6.04 11.30
C GLN A 219 41.20 5.16 11.27
N GLY A 220 40.08 5.69 11.77
CA GLY A 220 38.81 5.00 11.73
C GLY A 220 38.32 4.81 10.30
N LEU A 221 37.53 3.78 10.13
CA LEU A 221 36.87 3.47 8.86
C LEU A 221 35.62 4.34 8.72
N ASN A 222 35.50 5.04 7.59
CA ASN A 222 34.26 5.76 7.23
C ASN A 222 33.86 5.27 5.84
N LEU A 223 32.84 4.41 5.80
CA LEU A 223 32.26 3.89 4.57
C LEU A 223 30.89 4.52 4.39
N ARG A 224 30.67 5.08 3.23
CA ARG A 224 29.35 5.57 2.78
C ARG A 224 29.01 4.88 1.47
N GLY A 225 27.86 4.28 1.41
CA GLY A 225 27.27 3.70 0.21
C GLY A 225 25.86 4.21 0.03
N GLN A 226 25.53 4.66 -1.16
CA GLN A 226 24.15 4.97 -1.53
C GLN A 226 23.81 4.16 -2.78
N HIS A 227 22.65 3.53 -2.75
CA HIS A 227 22.19 2.72 -3.85
C HIS A 227 20.71 2.95 -4.08
N SER A 228 20.36 3.25 -5.31
CA SER A 228 18.97 3.40 -5.72
C SER A 228 18.60 2.31 -6.74
N PHE A 229 17.41 1.80 -6.61
CA PHE A 229 16.80 0.86 -7.54
C PHE A 229 15.43 1.39 -7.93
N ASP A 230 15.17 1.45 -9.22
CA ASP A 230 13.87 1.80 -9.80
C ASP A 230 13.46 0.69 -10.76
N SER A 231 12.25 0.18 -10.61
CA SER A 231 11.67 -0.83 -11.49
C SER A 231 10.23 -0.49 -11.78
N THR A 232 9.91 -0.42 -13.07
CA THR A 232 8.54 -0.30 -13.55
C THR A 232 8.22 -1.51 -14.41
N VAL A 233 7.23 -2.28 -13.99
CA VAL A 233 6.79 -3.49 -14.69
C VAL A 233 5.34 -3.31 -15.13
N VAL A 234 5.07 -3.60 -16.41
CA VAL A 234 3.71 -3.60 -16.96
C VAL A 234 3.27 -5.04 -17.13
N GLN A 235 2.18 -5.40 -16.48
CA GLN A 235 1.63 -6.74 -16.40
C GLN A 235 0.24 -6.77 -17.04
N PRO A 236 -0.09 -7.74 -17.92
CA PRO A 236 -1.48 -8.02 -18.23
C PRO A 236 -2.20 -8.47 -16.96
N LEU A 237 -3.47 -8.06 -16.82
CA LEU A 237 -4.29 -8.26 -15.63
C LEU A 237 -5.57 -8.99 -16.00
N LEU A 238 -5.90 -10.04 -15.25
CA LEU A 238 -7.17 -10.76 -15.33
C LEU A 238 -7.75 -10.93 -13.91
N GLY A 239 -9.02 -10.63 -13.74
CA GLY A 239 -9.61 -10.75 -12.41
C GLY A 239 -11.14 -10.83 -12.43
N THR A 240 -11.68 -10.96 -11.23
CA THR A 240 -13.12 -10.99 -11.00
C THR A 240 -13.46 -10.40 -9.64
N GLN A 241 -14.65 -9.79 -9.56
CA GLN A 241 -15.30 -9.38 -8.31
C GLN A 241 -16.65 -10.05 -8.23
N ALA A 242 -17.01 -10.52 -7.05
CA ALA A 242 -18.33 -11.09 -6.76
C ALA A 242 -18.89 -10.44 -5.50
N MET A 243 -20.20 -10.20 -5.47
CA MET A 243 -20.89 -9.68 -4.30
C MET A 243 -22.30 -10.23 -4.20
N VAL A 244 -22.76 -10.41 -2.98
CA VAL A 244 -24.12 -10.86 -2.66
C VAL A 244 -24.64 -10.11 -1.45
N PHE A 245 -25.88 -9.63 -1.52
CA PHE A 245 -26.55 -8.98 -0.41
C PHE A 245 -27.12 -10.02 0.57
N LEU A 246 -26.65 -9.99 1.81
CA LEU A 246 -27.17 -10.81 2.91
C LEU A 246 -28.41 -10.19 3.55
N SER A 247 -28.47 -8.86 3.56
CA SER A 247 -29.63 -8.06 3.95
C SER A 247 -29.67 -6.81 3.07
N PRO A 248 -30.73 -5.98 3.13
CA PRO A 248 -30.80 -4.78 2.28
C PRO A 248 -29.59 -3.84 2.37
N ARG A 249 -28.88 -3.84 3.50
CA ARG A 249 -27.75 -2.95 3.76
C ARG A 249 -26.42 -3.67 3.99
N LEU A 250 -26.42 -4.99 4.16
CA LEU A 250 -25.23 -5.80 4.41
C LEU A 250 -24.95 -6.69 3.20
N ARG A 251 -23.75 -6.60 2.66
CA ARG A 251 -23.30 -7.49 1.59
C ARG A 251 -21.98 -8.16 1.94
N LEU A 252 -21.81 -9.37 1.44
CA LEU A 252 -20.53 -10.06 1.32
C LEU A 252 -19.95 -9.76 -0.04
N PHE A 253 -18.64 -9.53 -0.12
CA PHE A 253 -17.92 -9.38 -1.38
C PHE A 253 -16.59 -10.11 -1.38
N ALA A 254 -16.15 -10.50 -2.57
CA ALA A 254 -14.84 -11.07 -2.82
C ALA A 254 -14.27 -10.50 -4.12
N ARG A 255 -12.95 -10.40 -4.19
CA ARG A 255 -12.18 -10.02 -5.38
C ARG A 255 -10.97 -10.92 -5.48
N ALA A 256 -10.65 -11.36 -6.69
CA ALA A 256 -9.41 -12.05 -6.99
C ALA A 256 -8.90 -11.62 -8.35
N ASP A 257 -7.59 -11.44 -8.47
CA ASP A 257 -6.93 -11.12 -9.74
C ASP A 257 -5.52 -11.69 -9.79
N ILE A 258 -5.04 -11.86 -11.01
CA ILE A 258 -3.69 -12.31 -11.34
C ILE A 258 -3.14 -11.46 -12.48
N GLY A 259 -1.86 -11.14 -12.45
CA GLY A 259 -1.17 -10.36 -13.47
C GLY A 259 0.22 -10.90 -13.76
N GLY A 260 0.78 -10.46 -14.91
CA GLY A 260 2.13 -10.79 -15.35
C GLY A 260 2.22 -12.07 -16.16
N PHE A 261 1.76 -13.18 -15.63
CA PHE A 261 1.79 -14.53 -16.25
C PHE A 261 3.18 -14.97 -16.72
N GLY A 262 4.26 -14.42 -16.17
CA GLY A 262 5.64 -14.72 -16.56
C GLY A 262 6.02 -14.21 -17.98
N LEU A 263 5.30 -13.23 -18.52
CA LEU A 263 5.51 -12.77 -19.90
C LEU A 263 6.80 -11.97 -20.10
N ASN A 264 7.21 -11.21 -19.09
CA ASN A 264 8.48 -10.48 -19.14
C ASN A 264 9.64 -11.33 -18.63
N ASN A 265 9.44 -12.04 -17.52
CA ASN A 265 10.35 -12.99 -16.88
C ASN A 265 9.57 -14.00 -16.04
N ALA A 266 10.17 -15.14 -15.71
CA ALA A 266 9.52 -16.19 -14.92
C ALA A 266 8.95 -15.72 -13.58
N ASP A 267 9.59 -14.71 -12.97
CA ASP A 267 9.20 -14.13 -11.69
C ASP A 267 8.25 -12.93 -11.84
N ASP A 268 7.90 -12.54 -13.07
CA ASP A 268 6.97 -11.45 -13.34
C ASP A 268 5.54 -11.95 -13.21
N TYR A 269 5.07 -11.99 -11.96
CA TYR A 269 3.67 -12.26 -11.69
C TYR A 269 3.19 -11.57 -10.42
N SER A 270 1.91 -11.25 -10.38
CA SER A 270 1.24 -10.70 -9.21
C SER A 270 -0.11 -11.35 -9.03
N TRP A 271 -0.58 -11.44 -7.80
CA TRP A 271 -1.95 -11.85 -7.55
C TRP A 271 -2.50 -11.16 -6.30
N ASN A 272 -3.80 -10.99 -6.27
CA ASN A 272 -4.52 -10.39 -5.17
C ASN A 272 -5.77 -11.22 -4.86
N ALA A 273 -6.02 -11.45 -3.59
CA ALA A 273 -7.23 -12.07 -3.11
C ALA A 273 -7.79 -11.25 -1.94
N GLN A 274 -9.08 -10.96 -1.98
CA GLN A 274 -9.76 -10.13 -1.01
C GLN A 274 -11.15 -10.68 -0.72
N ALA A 275 -11.56 -10.69 0.54
CA ALA A 275 -12.92 -11.02 0.94
C ALA A 275 -13.34 -10.15 2.14
N GLY A 276 -14.59 -9.69 2.14
CA GLY A 276 -15.03 -8.76 3.16
C GLY A 276 -16.53 -8.51 3.20
N LEU A 277 -16.91 -7.61 4.10
CA LEU A 277 -18.26 -7.17 4.34
C LEU A 277 -18.40 -5.69 3.98
N GLY A 278 -19.51 -5.34 3.35
CA GLY A 278 -19.90 -3.97 3.08
C GLY A 278 -21.22 -3.62 3.78
N TYR A 279 -21.25 -2.49 4.48
CA TYR A 279 -22.44 -2.00 5.16
C TYR A 279 -22.83 -0.61 4.65
N ALA A 280 -24.07 -0.48 4.13
CA ALA A 280 -24.58 0.77 3.61
C ALA A 280 -24.88 1.77 4.73
N ILE A 281 -24.25 2.96 4.67
CA ILE A 281 -24.48 4.09 5.58
C ILE A 281 -25.43 5.15 5.01
N GLY A 282 -26.09 4.83 3.93
CA GLY A 282 -27.06 5.65 3.21
C GLY A 282 -27.52 4.89 1.99
N ASN A 283 -28.10 5.60 1.02
CA ASN A 283 -28.55 4.99 -0.23
C ASN A 283 -27.45 4.99 -1.31
N SER A 284 -26.40 5.79 -1.14
CA SER A 284 -25.31 5.98 -2.11
C SER A 284 -23.93 5.81 -1.52
N ALA A 285 -23.80 5.44 -0.25
CA ALA A 285 -22.51 5.25 0.41
C ALA A 285 -22.47 3.96 1.24
N GLN A 286 -21.30 3.34 1.32
CA GLN A 286 -21.07 2.07 1.99
C GLN A 286 -19.70 2.04 2.64
N LEU A 287 -19.62 1.49 3.85
CA LEU A 287 -18.37 1.12 4.53
C LEU A 287 -18.01 -0.30 4.13
N ASN A 288 -16.74 -0.51 3.76
CA ASN A 288 -16.17 -1.81 3.46
C ASN A 288 -15.08 -2.16 4.48
N LEU A 289 -15.09 -3.42 4.90
CA LEU A 289 -14.04 -4.01 5.72
C LEU A 289 -13.72 -5.39 5.16
N SER A 290 -12.46 -5.65 4.85
CA SER A 290 -12.03 -6.90 4.23
C SER A 290 -10.66 -7.35 4.69
N TRP A 291 -10.41 -8.63 4.53
CA TRP A 291 -9.09 -9.22 4.53
C TRP A 291 -8.56 -9.24 3.11
N ARG A 292 -7.31 -8.80 2.93
CA ARG A 292 -6.63 -8.77 1.65
C ARG A 292 -5.28 -9.47 1.75
N TYR A 293 -4.98 -10.27 0.73
CA TYR A 293 -3.66 -10.80 0.45
C TYR A 293 -3.20 -10.30 -0.91
N LEU A 294 -2.01 -9.72 -0.98
CA LEU A 294 -1.39 -9.21 -2.18
C LEU A 294 0.01 -9.79 -2.34
N HIS A 295 0.29 -10.32 -3.53
CA HIS A 295 1.62 -10.74 -3.93
C HIS A 295 2.07 -9.94 -5.15
N LEU A 296 3.29 -9.45 -5.09
CA LEU A 296 3.95 -8.73 -6.17
C LEU A 296 5.32 -9.35 -6.42
N GLY A 297 5.56 -9.80 -7.66
CA GLY A 297 6.84 -10.27 -8.12
C GLY A 297 7.26 -9.56 -9.39
N GLY A 298 8.54 -9.32 -9.55
CA GLY A 298 9.09 -8.72 -10.75
C GLY A 298 10.60 -8.68 -10.76
N THR A 299 11.16 -8.63 -11.96
CA THR A 299 12.59 -8.52 -12.20
C THR A 299 12.86 -7.40 -13.18
N ASN A 300 14.02 -6.76 -13.07
CA ASN A 300 14.46 -5.76 -14.01
C ASN A 300 15.43 -6.40 -15.03
N GLY A 301 14.91 -6.63 -16.25
CA GLY A 301 15.69 -7.09 -17.41
C GLY A 301 15.96 -8.60 -17.51
N ALA A 302 16.67 -9.01 -18.56
CA ALA A 302 16.97 -10.41 -18.88
C ALA A 302 18.01 -11.06 -17.95
N ASN A 303 18.79 -10.26 -17.21
CA ASN A 303 19.68 -10.70 -16.16
C ASN A 303 19.14 -10.15 -14.84
N PRO A 304 18.55 -10.97 -13.96
CA PRO A 304 17.90 -10.50 -12.74
C PRO A 304 18.92 -10.12 -11.66
N GLU A 305 19.75 -9.12 -11.92
CA GLU A 305 20.57 -8.49 -10.88
C GLU A 305 19.65 -7.80 -9.84
N ASN A 306 18.44 -7.45 -10.26
CA ASN A 306 17.46 -6.76 -9.44
C ASN A 306 16.11 -7.46 -9.56
N ALA A 307 15.58 -7.91 -8.44
CA ALA A 307 14.29 -8.59 -8.36
C ALA A 307 13.58 -8.21 -7.05
N PHE A 308 12.28 -8.28 -7.05
CA PHE A 308 11.48 -8.18 -5.83
C PHE A 308 10.41 -9.28 -5.80
N ASN A 309 10.15 -9.77 -4.59
CA ASN A 309 9.08 -10.69 -4.28
C ASN A 309 8.49 -10.27 -2.94
N VAL A 310 7.32 -9.66 -2.97
CA VAL A 310 6.68 -9.06 -1.80
C VAL A 310 5.32 -9.68 -1.59
N ASN A 311 5.06 -10.11 -0.37
CA ASN A 311 3.78 -10.65 0.07
C ASN A 311 3.26 -9.76 1.20
N GLU A 312 2.03 -9.30 1.05
CA GLU A 312 1.35 -8.47 2.04
C GLU A 312 0.02 -9.11 2.39
N ASN A 313 -0.23 -9.33 3.68
CA ASN A 313 -1.55 -9.74 4.13
C ASN A 313 -2.02 -8.85 5.27
N GLY A 314 -3.30 -8.47 5.24
CA GLY A 314 -3.80 -7.54 6.23
C GLY A 314 -5.26 -7.16 6.04
N ILE A 315 -5.62 -6.07 6.66
CA ILE A 315 -6.99 -5.52 6.69
C ILE A 315 -7.06 -4.32 5.75
N GLU A 316 -8.07 -4.31 4.89
CA GLU A 316 -8.45 -3.15 4.08
C GLU A 316 -9.79 -2.60 4.58
N ALA A 317 -9.84 -1.29 4.80
CA ALA A 317 -11.04 -0.57 5.18
C ALA A 317 -11.27 0.60 4.22
N GLY A 318 -12.51 0.83 3.80
CA GLY A 318 -12.80 1.87 2.83
C GLY A 318 -14.23 2.40 2.87
N VAL A 319 -14.44 3.49 2.16
CA VAL A 319 -15.76 4.08 1.91
C VAL A 319 -16.00 4.10 0.41
N LYS A 320 -17.05 3.42 -0.03
CA LYS A 320 -17.48 3.34 -1.44
C LYS A 320 -18.72 4.18 -1.68
N PHE A 321 -18.68 5.00 -2.71
CA PHE A 321 -19.78 5.83 -3.19
C PHE A 321 -20.32 5.28 -4.50
N PHE A 322 -21.63 5.41 -4.70
CA PHE A 322 -22.37 4.95 -5.87
C PHE A 322 -23.12 6.12 -6.52
N PHE A 323 -23.00 6.25 -7.84
CA PHE A 323 -23.55 7.34 -8.65
C PHE A 323 -24.38 6.80 -9.83
#